data_43cfb356625fb9d8e10ad70776e410c6
#
_entry.id   43cfb356625fb9d8e10ad70776e410c6
#
_cell.length_a   1.000
_cell.length_b   1.000
_cell.length_c   1.000
_cell.angle_alpha   90.00
_cell.angle_beta   90.00
_cell.angle_gamma   90.00
#
_symmetry.space_group_name_H-M   'P 1'
#
loop_
_entity.id
_entity.type
_entity.pdbx_description
1 polymer ?
#
loop_
_entity_poly.entity_id
_entity_poly.type
_entity_poly.pdbx_seq_one_letter_code
_entity_poly.pdbx_strand_id
1 'polypeptide(L)'
;MLIFKSFSSGSCGNCYYVGNGRDGILIDAGISLRRLKKYLSEEGMDYSCFSAVLITHDHLDHIRHLGSFCKRIQKPVYTTSVLHEALSRHSFTRDYIASCRVLLPDEGLSQVGPFTVRWFEVPHDATQTVGYQLATPEGKLVMMTDVGRMTDEAVALAREADFLVMESNYDMDMLMSGPYPHELRMRICEGHGHLSNDEAASALKRIVHPGLKAVFLCHLSENNNTPKLAFDACHQALEEACKGASKPVLRTLPRQTPSELFTLEK
;
A
#
# COMPACT_ATOMS: atom_id res chain seq x y z
N MET A 1 4.74 -18.86 6.79
CA MET A 1 5.30 -17.61 7.32
C MET A 1 5.13 -16.55 6.25
N LEU A 2 4.47 -15.45 6.56
CA LEU A 2 4.32 -14.31 5.67
C LEU A 2 5.40 -13.27 6.01
N ILE A 3 6.00 -12.66 5.00
CA ILE A 3 7.05 -11.63 5.16
C ILE A 3 6.56 -10.35 4.52
N PHE A 4 6.74 -9.22 5.21
CA PHE A 4 6.40 -7.89 4.70
C PHE A 4 7.56 -6.92 4.88
N LYS A 5 7.81 -6.08 3.89
CA LYS A 5 8.78 -4.97 3.97
C LYS A 5 8.32 -3.79 3.12
N SER A 6 8.35 -2.60 3.69
CA SER A 6 8.24 -1.36 2.93
C SER A 6 9.64 -0.90 2.53
N PHE A 7 9.91 -0.72 1.26
CA PHE A 7 11.14 -0.10 0.79
C PHE A 7 11.06 1.42 0.76
N SER A 8 9.86 1.95 0.65
CA SER A 8 9.52 3.38 0.68
C SER A 8 8.00 3.52 0.72
N SER A 9 7.47 4.49 1.47
CA SER A 9 6.03 4.66 1.68
C SER A 9 5.67 6.15 1.77
N GLY A 10 5.53 6.82 0.63
CA GLY A 10 5.17 8.24 0.56
C GLY A 10 5.40 8.85 -0.82
N SER A 11 5.08 10.11 -1.00
CA SER A 11 5.09 10.84 -2.29
C SER A 11 6.46 10.92 -3.00
N CYS A 12 7.54 10.49 -2.36
CA CYS A 12 8.86 10.33 -2.99
C CYS A 12 9.04 8.99 -3.70
N GLY A 13 8.13 8.06 -3.51
CA GLY A 13 8.11 6.75 -4.13
C GLY A 13 7.55 5.68 -3.20
N ASN A 14 6.70 4.82 -3.73
CA ASN A 14 6.07 3.71 -3.03
C ASN A 14 6.56 2.40 -3.61
N CYS A 15 6.96 1.47 -2.75
CA CYS A 15 7.32 0.13 -3.14
C CYS A 15 7.33 -0.79 -1.91
N TYR A 16 6.58 -1.86 -1.98
CA TYR A 16 6.42 -2.81 -0.88
C TYR A 16 6.69 -4.23 -1.37
N TYR A 17 7.21 -5.06 -0.49
CA TYR A 17 7.42 -6.47 -0.73
C TYR A 17 6.55 -7.30 0.21
N VAL A 18 5.88 -8.28 -0.35
CA VAL A 18 5.14 -9.31 0.38
C VAL A 18 5.60 -10.67 -0.13
N GLY A 19 6.00 -11.56 0.76
CA GLY A 19 6.52 -12.88 0.40
C GLY A 19 6.21 -13.96 1.43
N ASN A 20 6.53 -15.20 1.07
CA ASN A 20 6.37 -16.37 1.96
C ASN A 20 7.72 -17.02 2.36
N GLY A 21 8.83 -16.31 2.11
CA GLY A 21 10.18 -16.79 2.35
C GLY A 21 10.80 -17.63 1.21
N ARG A 22 10.00 -17.99 0.18
CA ARG A 22 10.48 -18.68 -1.04
C ARG A 22 10.27 -17.84 -2.30
N ASP A 23 9.12 -17.18 -2.38
CA ASP A 23 8.72 -16.30 -3.46
C ASP A 23 7.89 -15.14 -2.87
N GLY A 24 7.72 -14.08 -3.64
CA GLY A 24 6.95 -12.91 -3.25
C GLY A 24 6.46 -12.10 -4.43
N ILE A 25 5.88 -10.97 -4.11
CA ILE A 25 5.44 -9.95 -5.05
C ILE A 25 5.89 -8.57 -4.59
N LEU A 26 6.07 -7.66 -5.53
CA LEU A 26 6.16 -6.24 -5.24
C LEU A 26 4.79 -5.59 -5.43
N ILE A 27 4.51 -4.59 -4.61
CA ILE A 27 3.37 -3.70 -4.79
C ILE A 27 3.96 -2.32 -5.03
N ASP A 28 3.64 -1.76 -6.20
CA ASP A 28 4.16 -0.53 -6.77
C ASP A 28 5.67 -0.50 -7.10
N ALA A 29 6.05 0.39 -8.00
CA ALA A 29 7.38 0.53 -8.56
C ALA A 29 7.85 2.01 -8.57
N GLY A 30 7.60 2.72 -7.46
CA GLY A 30 7.94 4.14 -7.31
C GLY A 30 9.42 4.42 -7.04
N ILE A 31 10.21 3.41 -6.62
CA ILE A 31 11.64 3.56 -6.35
C ILE A 31 12.51 3.01 -7.49
N SER A 32 13.73 3.54 -7.65
CA SER A 32 14.62 3.09 -8.70
C SER A 32 15.13 1.66 -8.46
N LEU A 33 15.43 0.95 -9.56
CA LEU A 33 16.03 -0.40 -9.51
C LEU A 33 17.33 -0.43 -8.69
N ARG A 34 18.12 0.65 -8.71
CA ARG A 34 19.33 0.76 -7.89
C ARG A 34 19.02 0.77 -6.40
N ARG A 35 17.98 1.52 -5.98
CA ARG A 35 17.53 1.53 -4.58
C ARG A 35 16.97 0.18 -4.18
N LEU A 36 16.09 -0.40 -5.02
CA LEU A 36 15.51 -1.71 -4.77
C LEU A 36 16.58 -2.78 -4.63
N LYS A 37 17.57 -2.83 -5.56
CA LYS A 37 18.68 -3.78 -5.48
C LYS A 37 19.47 -3.65 -4.18
N LYS A 38 19.78 -2.41 -3.79
CA LYS A 38 20.48 -2.14 -2.53
C LYS A 38 19.70 -2.68 -1.34
N TYR A 39 18.42 -2.35 -1.24
CA TYR A 39 17.58 -2.74 -0.09
C TYR A 39 17.30 -4.24 -0.02
N LEU A 40 17.15 -4.90 -1.17
CA LEU A 40 17.06 -6.37 -1.21
C LEU A 40 18.38 -7.00 -0.73
N SER A 41 19.53 -6.49 -1.18
CA SER A 41 20.84 -7.02 -0.79
C SER A 41 21.12 -6.87 0.71
N GLU A 42 20.62 -5.83 1.36
CA GLU A 42 20.71 -5.62 2.82
C GLU A 42 20.00 -6.73 3.61
N GLU A 43 18.99 -7.39 3.00
CA GLU A 43 18.28 -8.54 3.57
C GLU A 43 18.78 -9.89 3.01
N GLY A 44 19.89 -9.91 2.29
CA GLY A 44 20.38 -11.12 1.63
C GLY A 44 19.52 -11.61 0.47
N MET A 45 18.67 -10.75 -0.07
CA MET A 45 17.75 -11.02 -1.19
C MET A 45 18.25 -10.38 -2.49
N ASP A 46 17.71 -10.83 -3.60
CA ASP A 46 17.89 -10.22 -4.92
C ASP A 46 16.56 -10.20 -5.70
N TYR A 47 16.61 -9.88 -7.00
CA TYR A 47 15.40 -9.82 -7.83
C TYR A 47 14.70 -11.18 -8.02
N SER A 48 15.30 -12.31 -7.64
CA SER A 48 14.65 -13.63 -7.69
C SER A 48 13.63 -13.84 -6.56
N CYS A 49 13.69 -13.03 -5.49
CA CYS A 49 12.80 -13.16 -4.34
C CYS A 49 11.33 -12.81 -4.61
N PHE A 50 11.01 -12.23 -5.77
CA PHE A 50 9.64 -11.95 -6.18
C PHE A 50 9.40 -12.37 -7.63
N SER A 51 8.20 -12.79 -7.95
CA SER A 51 7.81 -13.29 -9.29
C SER A 51 6.91 -12.31 -10.06
N ALA A 52 6.33 -11.31 -9.41
CA ALA A 52 5.36 -10.40 -10.01
C ALA A 52 5.39 -9.01 -9.36
N VAL A 53 4.77 -8.04 -10.04
CA VAL A 53 4.49 -6.69 -9.54
C VAL A 53 2.99 -6.43 -9.63
N LEU A 54 2.38 -5.93 -8.56
CA LEU A 54 1.03 -5.37 -8.55
C LEU A 54 1.12 -3.85 -8.58
N ILE A 55 0.22 -3.19 -9.30
CA ILE A 55 0.14 -1.71 -9.35
C ILE A 55 -1.19 -1.26 -8.77
N THR A 56 -1.14 -0.34 -7.80
CA THR A 56 -2.31 0.21 -7.12
C THR A 56 -3.00 1.29 -7.93
N HIS A 57 -2.25 2.21 -8.53
CA HIS A 57 -2.75 3.31 -9.37
C HIS A 57 -1.62 3.95 -10.20
N ASP A 58 -1.97 4.95 -11.03
CA ASP A 58 -1.08 5.52 -12.05
C ASP A 58 -0.36 6.83 -11.65
N HIS A 59 -0.36 7.23 -10.37
CA HIS A 59 0.46 8.36 -9.91
C HIS A 59 1.96 8.06 -9.97
N LEU A 60 2.75 9.12 -10.24
CA LEU A 60 4.19 8.99 -10.49
C LEU A 60 4.98 8.34 -9.35
N ASP A 61 4.63 8.61 -8.13
CA ASP A 61 5.30 8.02 -6.96
C ASP A 61 5.04 6.51 -6.80
N HIS A 62 4.10 5.95 -7.56
CA HIS A 62 3.83 4.51 -7.64
C HIS A 62 4.42 3.86 -8.89
N ILE A 63 4.53 4.59 -10.01
CA ILE A 63 4.90 3.98 -11.30
C ILE A 63 6.16 4.57 -11.95
N ARG A 64 6.82 5.56 -11.34
CA ARG A 64 7.97 6.30 -11.91
C ARG A 64 9.04 5.40 -12.50
N HIS A 65 9.28 4.25 -11.92
CA HIS A 65 10.31 3.32 -12.34
C HIS A 65 9.78 2.03 -12.97
N LEU A 66 8.46 1.90 -13.13
CA LEU A 66 7.82 0.70 -13.67
C LEU A 66 8.32 0.36 -15.08
N GLY A 67 8.49 1.34 -15.97
CA GLY A 67 9.06 1.10 -17.29
C GLY A 67 10.48 0.50 -17.25
N SER A 68 11.30 0.94 -16.29
CA SER A 68 12.63 0.36 -16.07
C SER A 68 12.56 -1.08 -15.55
N PHE A 69 11.56 -1.40 -14.71
CA PHE A 69 11.26 -2.76 -14.26
C PHE A 69 10.89 -3.64 -15.43
N CYS A 70 9.93 -3.23 -16.25
CA CYS A 70 9.51 -3.98 -17.42
C CYS A 70 10.69 -4.23 -18.39
N LYS A 71 11.50 -3.21 -18.66
CA LYS A 71 12.65 -3.30 -19.56
C LYS A 71 13.74 -4.26 -19.07
N ARG A 72 14.06 -4.24 -17.77
CA ARG A 72 15.28 -4.88 -17.25
C ARG A 72 15.01 -6.17 -16.47
N ILE A 73 13.88 -6.26 -15.77
CA ILE A 73 13.52 -7.41 -14.93
C ILE A 73 12.54 -8.33 -15.65
N GLN A 74 11.68 -7.79 -16.52
CA GLN A 74 10.74 -8.51 -17.37
C GLN A 74 9.80 -9.46 -16.61
N LYS A 75 9.42 -9.08 -15.39
CA LYS A 75 8.41 -9.83 -14.62
C LYS A 75 7.01 -9.34 -14.94
N PRO A 76 6.00 -10.20 -14.83
CA PRO A 76 4.62 -9.84 -15.06
C PRO A 76 4.16 -8.72 -14.12
N VAL A 77 3.41 -7.77 -14.68
CA VAL A 77 2.79 -6.64 -14.00
C VAL A 77 1.29 -6.86 -14.04
N TYR A 78 0.72 -7.06 -12.87
CA TYR A 78 -0.70 -7.31 -12.68
C TYR A 78 -1.41 -6.04 -12.22
N THR A 79 -2.48 -5.69 -12.88
CA THR A 79 -3.46 -4.69 -12.44
C THR A 79 -4.73 -4.83 -13.28
N THR A 80 -5.72 -3.94 -13.07
CA THR A 80 -6.99 -3.93 -13.80
C THR A 80 -6.81 -3.55 -15.27
N SER A 81 -7.84 -3.80 -16.08
CA SER A 81 -7.87 -3.38 -17.48
C SER A 81 -7.78 -1.86 -17.63
N VAL A 82 -8.47 -1.12 -16.75
CA VAL A 82 -8.49 0.36 -16.72
C VAL A 82 -7.09 0.92 -16.46
N LEU A 83 -6.40 0.41 -15.43
CA LEU A 83 -5.05 0.84 -15.10
C LEU A 83 -4.03 0.46 -16.17
N HIS A 84 -4.14 -0.71 -16.77
CA HIS A 84 -3.25 -1.07 -17.88
C HIS A 84 -3.43 -0.16 -19.10
N GLU A 85 -4.64 0.28 -19.37
CA GLU A 85 -4.90 1.29 -20.40
C GLU A 85 -4.21 2.62 -20.08
N ALA A 86 -4.33 3.11 -18.84
CA ALA A 86 -3.65 4.31 -18.37
C ALA A 86 -2.12 4.17 -18.47
N LEU A 87 -1.56 3.05 -17.98
CA LEU A 87 -0.13 2.76 -18.04
C LEU A 87 0.40 2.67 -19.49
N SER A 88 -0.42 2.21 -20.44
CA SER A 88 -0.03 2.14 -21.86
C SER A 88 0.10 3.51 -22.53
N ARG A 89 -0.49 4.55 -21.94
CA ARG A 89 -0.41 5.94 -22.42
C ARG A 89 0.57 6.78 -21.62
N HIS A 90 0.93 6.34 -20.42
CA HIS A 90 1.76 7.11 -19.51
C HIS A 90 3.23 7.15 -19.97
N SER A 91 3.84 8.34 -20.01
CA SER A 91 5.19 8.57 -20.56
C SER A 91 6.31 7.73 -19.91
N PHE A 92 6.16 7.34 -18.66
CA PHE A 92 7.14 6.54 -17.93
C PHE A 92 7.01 5.02 -18.14
N THR A 93 5.89 4.54 -18.70
CA THR A 93 5.58 3.10 -18.76
C THR A 93 5.27 2.60 -20.16
N ARG A 94 4.68 3.43 -21.03
CA ARG A 94 4.12 3.04 -22.35
C ARG A 94 5.04 2.22 -23.22
N ASP A 95 6.34 2.50 -23.21
CA ASP A 95 7.30 1.87 -24.13
C ASP A 95 7.61 0.41 -23.76
N TYR A 96 7.34 0.00 -22.51
CA TYR A 96 7.77 -1.30 -22.01
C TYR A 96 6.66 -2.12 -21.33
N ILE A 97 5.54 -1.51 -20.94
CA ILE A 97 4.50 -2.18 -20.15
C ILE A 97 3.84 -3.35 -20.90
N ALA A 98 3.70 -3.22 -22.22
CA ALA A 98 3.02 -4.21 -23.06
C ALA A 98 3.63 -5.62 -22.95
N SER A 99 4.96 -5.71 -22.77
CA SER A 99 5.68 -7.00 -22.65
C SER A 99 5.51 -7.69 -21.30
N CYS A 100 5.03 -6.94 -20.29
CA CYS A 100 4.85 -7.44 -18.91
C CYS A 100 3.39 -7.48 -18.49
N ARG A 101 2.46 -7.02 -19.33
CA ARG A 101 1.05 -6.84 -19.00
C ARG A 101 0.36 -8.16 -18.69
N VAL A 102 -0.26 -8.25 -17.51
CA VAL A 102 -1.18 -9.32 -17.12
C VAL A 102 -2.41 -8.70 -16.47
N LEU A 103 -3.60 -9.05 -16.95
CA LEU A 103 -4.86 -8.52 -16.42
C LEU A 103 -5.29 -9.28 -15.17
N LEU A 104 -5.69 -8.54 -14.16
CA LEU A 104 -6.55 -9.08 -13.10
C LEU A 104 -8.00 -9.08 -13.61
N PRO A 105 -8.79 -10.14 -13.35
CA PRO A 105 -10.20 -10.16 -13.70
C PRO A 105 -10.98 -9.11 -12.91
N ASP A 106 -12.07 -8.59 -13.48
CA ASP A 106 -12.92 -7.60 -12.81
C ASP A 106 -13.63 -8.20 -11.58
N GLU A 107 -13.88 -9.50 -11.59
CA GLU A 107 -14.44 -10.25 -10.48
C GLU A 107 -13.64 -11.53 -10.20
N GLY A 108 -13.64 -11.96 -8.94
CA GLY A 108 -13.04 -13.22 -8.52
C GLY A 108 -11.63 -13.09 -7.96
N LEU A 109 -10.90 -14.19 -8.04
CA LEU A 109 -9.58 -14.35 -7.46
C LEU A 109 -8.55 -14.68 -8.54
N SER A 110 -7.34 -14.18 -8.38
CA SER A 110 -6.21 -14.49 -9.27
C SER A 110 -5.05 -15.09 -8.49
N GLN A 111 -4.36 -16.05 -9.08
CA GLN A 111 -3.10 -16.54 -8.54
C GLN A 111 -1.97 -15.63 -9.05
N VAL A 112 -1.29 -14.95 -8.12
CA VAL A 112 -0.14 -14.07 -8.42
C VAL A 112 1.03 -14.46 -7.51
N GLY A 113 2.06 -15.07 -8.09
CA GLY A 113 3.12 -15.68 -7.29
C GLY A 113 2.56 -16.66 -6.26
N PRO A 114 2.95 -16.55 -4.98
CA PRO A 114 2.45 -17.44 -3.93
C PRO A 114 1.08 -17.06 -3.38
N PHE A 115 0.45 -15.98 -3.88
CA PHE A 115 -0.78 -15.41 -3.31
C PHE A 115 -2.00 -15.68 -4.17
N THR A 116 -3.13 -15.94 -3.50
CA THR A 116 -4.45 -15.71 -4.06
C THR A 116 -4.80 -14.24 -3.83
N VAL A 117 -4.98 -13.49 -4.92
CA VAL A 117 -5.16 -12.04 -4.93
C VAL A 117 -6.58 -11.68 -5.30
N ARG A 118 -7.19 -10.80 -4.52
CA ARG A 118 -8.41 -10.05 -4.85
C ARG A 118 -8.08 -8.56 -4.81
N TRP A 119 -8.56 -7.79 -5.77
CA TRP A 119 -8.52 -6.34 -5.74
C TRP A 119 -9.89 -5.74 -5.43
N PHE A 120 -9.90 -4.52 -4.93
CA PHE A 120 -11.09 -3.71 -4.67
C PHE A 120 -10.79 -2.24 -4.90
N GLU A 121 -11.79 -1.47 -5.30
CA GLU A 121 -11.60 -0.06 -5.61
C GLU A 121 -11.69 0.81 -4.35
N VAL A 122 -10.82 1.83 -4.29
CA VAL A 122 -10.86 2.89 -3.28
C VAL A 122 -10.86 4.25 -3.97
N PRO A 123 -11.65 5.23 -3.49
CA PRO A 123 -11.68 6.56 -4.05
C PRO A 123 -10.34 7.28 -3.89
N HIS A 124 -9.80 7.77 -5.00
CA HIS A 124 -8.61 8.63 -5.03
C HIS A 124 -8.60 9.43 -6.34
N ASP A 125 -7.80 10.50 -6.45
CA ASP A 125 -7.76 11.39 -7.60
C ASP A 125 -6.81 10.89 -8.73
N ALA A 126 -6.85 9.58 -9.00
CA ALA A 126 -6.15 8.90 -10.08
C ALA A 126 -7.12 8.34 -11.13
N THR A 127 -6.62 7.73 -12.20
CA THR A 127 -7.47 7.07 -13.21
C THR A 127 -8.35 5.98 -12.59
N GLN A 128 -7.78 5.20 -11.73
CA GLN A 128 -8.41 4.24 -10.83
C GLN A 128 -7.42 3.95 -9.70
N THR A 129 -7.90 3.73 -8.49
CA THR A 129 -7.06 3.27 -7.37
C THR A 129 -7.63 2.01 -6.78
N VAL A 130 -6.77 1.01 -6.59
CA VAL A 130 -7.16 -0.29 -6.06
C VAL A 130 -6.35 -0.68 -4.84
N GLY A 131 -7.02 -1.24 -3.84
CA GLY A 131 -6.42 -2.01 -2.77
C GLY A 131 -6.35 -3.49 -3.15
N TYR A 132 -5.54 -4.24 -2.40
CA TYR A 132 -5.34 -5.67 -2.61
C TYR A 132 -5.55 -6.46 -1.32
N GLN A 133 -6.26 -7.57 -1.41
CA GLN A 133 -6.25 -8.64 -0.43
C GLN A 133 -5.36 -9.77 -0.97
N LEU A 134 -4.33 -10.12 -0.21
CA LEU A 134 -3.36 -11.17 -0.52
C LEU A 134 -3.54 -12.30 0.48
N ALA A 135 -3.96 -13.46 0.01
CA ALA A 135 -4.22 -14.61 0.85
C ALA A 135 -3.22 -15.75 0.59
N THR A 136 -2.73 -16.34 1.67
CA THR A 136 -1.96 -17.58 1.69
C THR A 136 -2.48 -18.47 2.82
N PRO A 137 -2.06 -19.75 2.93
CA PRO A 137 -2.36 -20.57 4.10
C PRO A 137 -1.87 -19.95 5.42
N GLU A 138 -0.80 -19.16 5.36
CA GLU A 138 -0.18 -18.52 6.52
C GLU A 138 -0.89 -17.26 7.00
N GLY A 139 -1.78 -16.69 6.19
CA GLY A 139 -2.56 -15.51 6.58
C GLY A 139 -3.02 -14.65 5.41
N LYS A 140 -3.84 -13.66 5.73
CA LYS A 140 -4.35 -12.64 4.81
C LYS A 140 -3.74 -11.29 5.13
N LEU A 141 -3.14 -10.66 4.14
CA LEU A 141 -2.72 -9.26 4.21
C LEU A 141 -3.66 -8.43 3.32
N VAL A 142 -4.22 -7.37 3.88
CA VAL A 142 -4.94 -6.35 3.10
C VAL A 142 -4.11 -5.10 3.06
N MET A 143 -3.95 -4.55 1.85
CA MET A 143 -3.20 -3.31 1.63
C MET A 143 -4.04 -2.33 0.85
N MET A 144 -4.13 -1.10 1.36
CA MET A 144 -4.72 0.05 0.69
C MET A 144 -3.90 1.30 1.02
N THR A 145 -3.42 1.95 0.00
CA THR A 145 -2.70 3.24 0.05
C THR A 145 -3.42 4.22 -0.85
N ASP A 146 -3.25 5.50 -0.58
CA ASP A 146 -3.87 6.56 -1.36
C ASP A 146 -5.41 6.43 -1.40
N VAL A 147 -5.97 6.59 -0.22
CA VAL A 147 -7.41 6.39 0.04
C VAL A 147 -8.05 7.72 0.38
N GLY A 148 -8.88 8.25 -0.48
CA GLY A 148 -9.62 9.48 -0.19
C GLY A 148 -10.70 9.30 0.87
N ARG A 149 -11.34 8.13 0.89
CA ARG A 149 -12.31 7.71 1.94
C ARG A 149 -12.46 6.19 1.98
N MET A 150 -12.76 5.68 3.16
CA MET A 150 -13.04 4.25 3.34
C MET A 150 -14.40 3.87 2.76
N THR A 151 -14.40 2.90 1.85
CA THR A 151 -15.63 2.28 1.32
C THR A 151 -16.08 1.13 2.23
N ASP A 152 -17.36 0.75 2.14
CA ASP A 152 -17.88 -0.40 2.92
C ASP A 152 -17.23 -1.71 2.46
N GLU A 153 -16.90 -1.85 1.17
CA GLU A 153 -16.15 -3.00 0.65
C GLU A 153 -14.74 -3.06 1.23
N ALA A 154 -14.00 -1.93 1.23
CA ALA A 154 -12.67 -1.86 1.82
C ALA A 154 -12.67 -2.24 3.30
N VAL A 155 -13.66 -1.74 4.05
CA VAL A 155 -13.85 -2.12 5.46
C VAL A 155 -14.18 -3.61 5.62
N ALA A 156 -15.06 -4.16 4.79
CA ALA A 156 -15.44 -5.57 4.86
C ALA A 156 -14.23 -6.48 4.60
N LEU A 157 -13.41 -6.18 3.57
CA LEU A 157 -12.20 -6.94 3.27
C LEU A 157 -11.12 -6.78 4.34
N ALA A 158 -10.95 -5.57 4.88
CA ALA A 158 -10.01 -5.30 5.97
C ALA A 158 -10.39 -6.04 7.26
N ARG A 159 -11.67 -6.28 7.51
CA ARG A 159 -12.15 -7.12 8.63
C ARG A 159 -11.83 -8.61 8.50
N GLU A 160 -11.41 -9.06 7.35
CA GLU A 160 -10.93 -10.43 7.14
C GLU A 160 -9.41 -10.56 7.27
N ALA A 161 -8.68 -9.44 7.43
CA ALA A 161 -7.23 -9.41 7.42
C ALA A 161 -6.64 -9.92 8.73
N ASP A 162 -5.61 -10.75 8.64
CA ASP A 162 -4.70 -11.00 9.76
C ASP A 162 -3.68 -9.83 9.88
N PHE A 163 -3.34 -9.17 8.77
CA PHE A 163 -2.39 -8.06 8.67
C PHE A 163 -2.95 -6.96 7.76
N LEU A 164 -2.88 -5.72 8.21
CA LEU A 164 -3.43 -4.56 7.51
C LEU A 164 -2.34 -3.52 7.23
N VAL A 165 -2.21 -3.10 5.98
CA VAL A 165 -1.44 -1.91 5.58
C VAL A 165 -2.44 -0.89 5.08
N MET A 166 -2.54 0.26 5.74
CA MET A 166 -3.51 1.30 5.39
C MET A 166 -2.92 2.69 5.50
N GLU A 167 -3.47 3.60 4.72
CA GLU A 167 -3.05 5.00 4.74
C GLU A 167 -3.40 5.70 6.06
N SER A 168 -2.50 6.62 6.49
CA SER A 168 -2.74 7.67 7.49
C SER A 168 -1.90 8.88 7.06
N ASN A 169 -2.43 9.66 6.11
CA ASN A 169 -1.63 10.59 5.35
C ASN A 169 -1.35 11.88 6.09
N TYR A 170 -2.37 12.55 6.64
CA TYR A 170 -2.20 13.89 7.19
C TYR A 170 -2.88 14.07 8.55
N ASP A 171 -2.31 14.97 9.32
CA ASP A 171 -2.95 15.59 10.48
C ASP A 171 -3.72 16.84 10.01
N MET A 172 -4.96 16.99 10.45
CA MET A 172 -5.84 18.07 9.99
C MET A 172 -5.32 19.45 10.35
N ASP A 173 -4.82 19.62 11.58
CA ASP A 173 -4.31 20.91 12.05
C ASP A 173 -3.03 21.30 11.30
N MET A 174 -2.12 20.34 11.07
CA MET A 174 -0.92 20.57 10.26
C MET A 174 -1.26 20.91 8.81
N LEU A 175 -2.26 20.23 8.20
CA LEU A 175 -2.69 20.52 6.84
C LEU A 175 -3.27 21.93 6.73
N MET A 176 -4.16 22.29 7.66
CA MET A 176 -4.86 23.60 7.60
C MET A 176 -3.96 24.77 7.94
N SER A 177 -2.98 24.59 8.83
CA SER A 177 -1.98 25.62 9.21
C SER A 177 -0.73 25.61 8.32
N GLY A 178 -0.55 24.57 7.50
CA GLY A 178 0.64 24.34 6.70
C GLY A 178 0.78 25.29 5.49
N PRO A 179 1.92 25.19 4.77
CA PRO A 179 2.27 26.11 3.69
C PRO A 179 1.52 25.85 2.37
N TYR A 180 0.68 24.82 2.29
CA TYR A 180 0.00 24.48 1.05
C TYR A 180 -1.08 25.49 0.69
N PRO A 181 -1.23 25.82 -0.62
CA PRO A 181 -2.34 26.64 -1.11
C PRO A 181 -3.70 26.03 -0.71
N HIS A 182 -4.70 26.89 -0.52
CA HIS A 182 -6.05 26.45 -0.12
C HIS A 182 -6.61 25.37 -1.04
N GLU A 183 -6.51 25.53 -2.36
CA GLU A 183 -7.00 24.55 -3.34
C GLU A 183 -6.36 23.17 -3.16
N LEU A 184 -5.05 23.12 -2.88
CA LEU A 184 -4.36 21.85 -2.64
C LEU A 184 -4.81 21.23 -1.31
N ARG A 185 -4.99 22.02 -0.25
CA ARG A 185 -5.51 21.52 1.02
C ARG A 185 -6.90 20.89 0.86
N MET A 186 -7.80 21.58 0.15
CA MET A 186 -9.14 21.06 -0.12
C MET A 186 -9.09 19.77 -0.95
N ARG A 187 -8.29 19.73 -2.02
CA ARG A 187 -8.08 18.52 -2.82
C ARG A 187 -7.63 17.33 -1.97
N ILE A 188 -6.77 17.55 -0.97
CA ILE A 188 -6.27 16.49 -0.08
C ILE A 188 -7.39 15.94 0.80
N CYS A 189 -8.27 16.79 1.35
CA CYS A 189 -9.24 16.41 2.39
C CYS A 189 -10.69 16.21 1.91
N GLU A 190 -11.00 16.40 0.63
CA GLU A 190 -12.39 16.31 0.11
C GLU A 190 -12.84 14.87 -0.29
N GLY A 191 -12.28 13.84 0.32
CA GLY A 191 -12.74 12.45 0.16
C GLY A 191 -12.33 11.76 -1.15
N HIS A 192 -11.54 12.43 -2.00
CA HIS A 192 -10.85 11.87 -3.17
C HIS A 192 -9.33 12.09 -3.10
N GLY A 193 -8.81 12.74 -2.06
CA GLY A 193 -7.40 12.89 -1.82
C GLY A 193 -6.86 11.75 -0.97
N HIS A 194 -6.72 12.00 0.33
CA HIS A 194 -6.10 11.08 1.26
C HIS A 194 -6.86 11.00 2.59
N LEU A 195 -6.62 9.96 3.39
CA LEU A 195 -7.15 9.83 4.74
C LEU A 195 -6.38 10.69 5.73
N SER A 196 -7.08 11.46 6.55
CA SER A 196 -6.53 12.05 7.76
C SER A 196 -6.22 10.97 8.82
N ASN A 197 -5.43 11.34 9.82
CA ASN A 197 -5.18 10.48 10.98
C ASN A 197 -6.48 10.10 11.71
N ASP A 198 -7.44 11.04 11.80
CA ASP A 198 -8.74 10.81 12.46
C ASP A 198 -9.64 9.87 11.65
N GLU A 199 -9.64 10.00 10.33
CA GLU A 199 -10.38 9.10 9.43
C GLU A 199 -9.78 7.70 9.46
N ALA A 200 -8.44 7.57 9.44
CA ALA A 200 -7.74 6.30 9.61
C ALA A 200 -8.07 5.66 10.97
N ALA A 201 -8.04 6.43 12.05
CA ALA A 201 -8.42 5.99 13.38
C ALA A 201 -9.88 5.53 13.47
N SER A 202 -10.80 6.30 12.85
CA SER A 202 -12.22 5.93 12.75
C SER A 202 -12.44 4.63 11.96
N ALA A 203 -11.70 4.47 10.85
CA ALA A 203 -11.74 3.24 10.06
C ALA A 203 -11.25 2.03 10.88
N LEU A 204 -10.16 2.18 11.63
CA LEU A 204 -9.64 1.11 12.49
C LEU A 204 -10.65 0.63 13.52
N LYS A 205 -11.44 1.52 14.13
CA LYS A 205 -12.52 1.13 15.06
C LYS A 205 -13.58 0.24 14.40
N ARG A 206 -13.82 0.41 13.09
CA ARG A 206 -14.74 -0.41 12.31
C ARG A 206 -14.14 -1.74 11.87
N ILE A 207 -12.81 -1.78 11.70
CA ILE A 207 -12.06 -2.91 11.11
C ILE A 207 -11.59 -3.89 12.18
N VAL A 208 -11.11 -3.40 13.32
CA VAL A 208 -10.44 -4.22 14.34
C VAL A 208 -11.31 -5.39 14.80
N HIS A 209 -10.67 -6.56 14.88
CA HIS A 209 -11.27 -7.82 15.33
C HIS A 209 -10.20 -8.70 16.00
N PRO A 210 -10.57 -9.75 16.77
CA PRO A 210 -9.60 -10.54 17.54
C PRO A 210 -8.52 -11.26 16.70
N GLY A 211 -8.77 -11.46 15.41
CA GLY A 211 -7.83 -12.09 14.48
C GLY A 211 -6.79 -11.14 13.88
N LEU A 212 -7.01 -9.80 13.95
CA LEU A 212 -6.07 -8.83 13.41
C LEU A 212 -4.80 -8.77 14.27
N LYS A 213 -3.65 -9.10 13.70
CA LYS A 213 -2.37 -9.21 14.41
C LYS A 213 -1.51 -7.96 14.31
N ALA A 214 -1.49 -7.31 13.14
CA ALA A 214 -0.71 -6.10 12.95
C ALA A 214 -1.38 -5.11 11.99
N VAL A 215 -1.13 -3.83 12.27
CA VAL A 215 -1.53 -2.68 11.43
C VAL A 215 -0.29 -1.85 11.12
N PHE A 216 -0.07 -1.58 9.85
CA PHE A 216 1.01 -0.74 9.32
C PHE A 216 0.40 0.52 8.71
N LEU A 217 0.67 1.67 9.30
CA LEU A 217 0.26 2.96 8.75
C LEU A 217 1.24 3.39 7.67
N CYS A 218 0.75 3.61 6.47
CA CYS A 218 1.55 3.92 5.29
C CYS A 218 1.24 5.31 4.74
N HIS A 219 2.04 5.75 3.78
CA HIS A 219 1.86 6.96 2.96
C HIS A 219 1.67 8.26 3.78
N LEU A 220 2.48 8.44 4.85
CA LEU A 220 2.44 9.64 5.67
C LEU A 220 2.97 10.85 4.89
N SER A 221 2.25 11.97 4.94
CA SER A 221 2.67 13.23 4.35
C SER A 221 3.96 13.74 4.98
N GLU A 222 4.84 14.32 4.17
CA GLU A 222 6.09 14.90 4.64
C GLU A 222 5.88 16.22 5.40
N ASN A 223 4.94 17.03 4.93
CA ASN A 223 4.71 18.38 5.44
C ASN A 223 3.53 18.49 6.39
N ASN A 224 2.61 17.54 6.33
CA ASN A 224 1.33 17.63 7.05
C ASN A 224 1.10 16.45 8.00
N ASN A 225 2.16 15.71 8.38
CA ASN A 225 2.04 14.63 9.34
C ASN A 225 3.38 14.37 10.04
N THR A 226 3.31 13.65 11.14
CA THR A 226 4.47 13.01 11.78
C THR A 226 4.13 11.55 12.10
N PRO A 227 5.13 10.64 12.15
CA PRO A 227 4.90 9.28 12.60
C PRO A 227 4.22 9.18 13.97
N LYS A 228 4.52 10.14 14.85
CA LYS A 228 3.93 10.19 16.19
C LYS A 228 2.44 10.53 16.17
N LEU A 229 2.03 11.55 15.41
CA LEU A 229 0.62 11.95 15.31
C LEU A 229 -0.24 10.83 14.69
N ALA A 230 0.23 10.23 13.59
CA ALA A 230 -0.46 9.09 12.98
C ALA A 230 -0.57 7.91 13.95
N PHE A 231 0.52 7.59 14.66
CA PHE A 231 0.54 6.51 15.64
C PHE A 231 -0.42 6.78 16.80
N ASP A 232 -0.36 7.96 17.41
CA ASP A 232 -1.15 8.30 18.61
C ASP A 232 -2.66 8.24 18.32
N ALA A 233 -3.12 8.81 17.19
CA ALA A 233 -4.53 8.78 16.79
C ALA A 233 -5.03 7.34 16.60
N CYS A 234 -4.30 6.53 15.85
CA CYS A 234 -4.68 5.14 15.59
C CYS A 234 -4.53 4.26 16.84
N HIS A 235 -3.51 4.50 17.68
CA HIS A 235 -3.32 3.78 18.95
C HIS A 235 -4.48 4.04 19.91
N GLN A 236 -4.90 5.29 20.08
CA GLN A 236 -6.06 5.62 20.89
C GLN A 236 -7.34 4.93 20.40
N ALA A 237 -7.55 4.90 19.07
CA ALA A 237 -8.69 4.21 18.47
C ALA A 237 -8.69 2.70 18.79
N LEU A 238 -7.53 2.05 18.73
CA LEU A 238 -7.37 0.64 19.08
C LEU A 238 -7.59 0.38 20.59
N GLU A 239 -7.10 1.27 21.48
CA GLU A 239 -7.37 1.19 22.93
C GLU A 239 -8.88 1.19 23.21
N GLU A 240 -9.60 2.12 22.59
CA GLU A 240 -11.05 2.26 22.76
C GLU A 240 -11.84 1.08 22.19
N ALA A 241 -11.43 0.57 21.02
CA ALA A 241 -12.14 -0.51 20.34
C ALA A 241 -11.91 -1.88 20.98
N CYS A 242 -10.67 -2.17 21.40
CA CYS A 242 -10.30 -3.47 21.98
C CYS A 242 -10.73 -3.65 23.44
N LYS A 243 -11.07 -2.57 24.17
CA LYS A 243 -11.59 -2.62 25.56
C LYS A 243 -10.83 -3.57 26.49
N GLY A 244 -9.50 -3.57 26.41
CA GLY A 244 -8.63 -4.41 27.24
C GLY A 244 -8.34 -5.81 26.67
N ALA A 245 -8.94 -6.19 25.52
CA ALA A 245 -8.52 -7.39 24.79
C ALA A 245 -7.14 -7.20 24.11
N SER A 246 -6.56 -8.29 23.62
CA SER A 246 -5.30 -8.22 22.85
C SER A 246 -5.46 -7.29 21.64
N LYS A 247 -4.53 -6.36 21.50
CA LYS A 247 -4.50 -5.38 20.41
C LYS A 247 -3.54 -5.82 19.32
N PRO A 248 -3.82 -5.48 18.05
CA PRO A 248 -2.83 -5.66 17.00
C PRO A 248 -1.59 -4.81 17.26
N VAL A 249 -0.45 -5.29 16.78
CA VAL A 249 0.79 -4.48 16.76
C VAL A 249 0.58 -3.31 15.80
N LEU A 250 0.76 -2.09 16.25
CA LEU A 250 0.68 -0.88 15.41
C LEU A 250 2.08 -0.38 15.07
N ARG A 251 2.32 -0.05 13.81
CA ARG A 251 3.57 0.53 13.30
C ARG A 251 3.28 1.62 12.28
N THR A 252 4.12 2.64 12.22
CA THR A 252 4.17 3.62 11.12
C THR A 252 5.33 3.26 10.19
N LEU A 253 5.07 3.22 8.90
CA LEU A 253 6.09 2.92 7.89
C LEU A 253 6.92 4.16 7.55
N PRO A 254 8.26 4.02 7.41
CA PRO A 254 9.11 5.12 7.00
C PRO A 254 8.82 5.59 5.57
N ARG A 255 8.84 6.90 5.33
CA ARG A 255 8.54 7.48 4.01
C ARG A 255 9.59 7.21 2.95
N GLN A 256 10.86 7.38 3.27
CA GLN A 256 11.95 7.40 2.27
C GLN A 256 13.00 6.32 2.49
N THR A 257 12.99 5.67 3.63
CA THR A 257 13.92 4.59 4.00
C THR A 257 13.15 3.27 4.12
N PRO A 258 13.83 2.13 3.95
CA PRO A 258 13.17 0.85 4.16
C PRO A 258 12.77 0.67 5.64
N SER A 259 11.67 -0.04 5.86
CA SER A 259 11.32 -0.57 7.17
C SER A 259 12.24 -1.74 7.55
N GLU A 260 12.15 -2.21 8.78
CA GLU A 260 12.60 -3.56 9.10
C GLU A 260 11.86 -4.61 8.25
N LEU A 261 12.42 -5.81 8.16
CA LEU A 261 11.75 -6.95 7.57
C LEU A 261 10.82 -7.57 8.62
N PHE A 262 9.51 -7.48 8.39
CA PHE A 262 8.52 -8.05 9.31
C PHE A 262 8.25 -9.51 8.96
N THR A 263 8.41 -10.39 9.94
CA THR A 263 7.89 -11.75 9.89
C THR A 263 6.52 -11.75 10.53
N LEU A 264 5.51 -12.10 9.74
CA LEU A 264 4.11 -12.03 10.12
C LEU A 264 3.60 -13.46 10.41
N GLU A 265 3.20 -13.70 11.66
CA GLU A 265 2.67 -14.98 12.10
C GLU A 265 1.19 -14.83 12.48
N LYS A 266 0.37 -15.80 12.00
CA LYS A 266 -1.06 -15.85 12.24
C LYS A 266 -1.41 -16.26 13.67
#